data_46d6b7a7569f33e5e80e80f34d0c48f7
#
_entry.id   46d6b7a7569f33e5e80e80f34d0c48f7
#
_cell.length_a   1.000
_cell.length_b   1.000
_cell.length_c   1.000
_cell.angle_alpha   90.00
_cell.angle_beta   90.00
_cell.angle_gamma   90.00
#
_symmetry.space_group_name_H-M   'P 1'
#
loop_
_entity.id
_entity.type
_entity.pdbx_description
1 polymer ?
#
loop_
_entity_poly.entity_id
_entity_poly.type
_entity_poly.pdbx_seq_one_letter_code
_entity_poly.pdbx_strand_id
1 'polypeptide(L)'
;MQYREYGKTGMRLSTLGYGCMRLPSVDGEVDEDEAIRCLREAVERGVNYFDTAWFYHGGNSEIVLGRALKDGYRERIFLSTKNKEKTTDGKKWRSLLDEQLVKLDVDYLDVYHFHGINWEQWTEKLSVPGGPLDEMRNAQKEGIVKHCAFSFHGDAGDVMKLVDTGEFDGMLVQYNLLDRSNEEGIAYANSKGMGVIVMGPVGGGRLGGASKALQEMIPGDVKSTPEA
;
A
#
# COMPACT_ATOMS: atom_id res chain seq x y z
N MET A 1 -2.95 -18.07 -8.98
CA MET A 1 -3.27 -16.74 -8.40
C MET A 1 -4.52 -16.18 -9.06
N GLN A 2 -5.40 -15.51 -8.30
CA GLN A 2 -6.53 -14.75 -8.85
C GLN A 2 -6.12 -13.28 -8.97
N TYR A 3 -6.75 -12.57 -9.93
CA TYR A 3 -6.46 -11.15 -10.19
C TYR A 3 -7.75 -10.34 -10.22
N ARG A 4 -7.69 -9.07 -9.81
CA ARG A 4 -8.81 -8.12 -9.78
C ARG A 4 -8.38 -6.80 -10.40
N GLU A 5 -9.31 -6.11 -11.03
CA GLU A 5 -9.09 -4.73 -11.50
C GLU A 5 -8.89 -3.79 -10.30
N TYR A 6 -7.89 -2.95 -10.36
CA TYR A 6 -7.65 -1.91 -9.36
C TYR A 6 -8.40 -0.63 -9.78
N GLY A 7 -9.65 -0.56 -9.41
CA GLY A 7 -10.54 0.52 -9.82
C GLY A 7 -10.57 0.74 -11.32
N LYS A 8 -10.47 2.00 -11.74
CA LYS A 8 -10.44 2.43 -13.16
C LYS A 8 -9.02 2.61 -13.72
N THR A 9 -7.99 2.15 -13.02
CA THR A 9 -6.59 2.35 -13.42
C THR A 9 -6.14 1.49 -14.61
N GLY A 10 -6.89 0.45 -14.95
CA GLY A 10 -6.49 -0.56 -15.94
C GLY A 10 -5.47 -1.59 -15.41
N MET A 11 -5.02 -1.45 -14.16
CA MET A 11 -4.12 -2.44 -13.54
C MET A 11 -4.91 -3.65 -13.04
N ARG A 12 -4.45 -4.86 -13.35
CA ARG A 12 -4.97 -6.11 -12.79
C ARG A 12 -4.03 -6.65 -11.74
N LEU A 13 -4.39 -6.44 -10.47
CA LEU A 13 -3.58 -6.84 -9.33
C LEU A 13 -3.95 -8.25 -8.87
N SER A 14 -2.94 -9.00 -8.40
CA SER A 14 -3.18 -10.25 -7.67
C SER A 14 -3.98 -9.96 -6.40
N THR A 15 -4.91 -10.85 -6.05
CA THR A 15 -5.73 -10.69 -4.84
C THR A 15 -4.90 -10.75 -3.55
N LEU A 16 -3.72 -11.34 -3.61
CA LEU A 16 -2.70 -11.28 -2.57
C LEU A 16 -1.61 -10.30 -3.02
N GLY A 17 -1.40 -9.22 -2.25
CA GLY A 17 -0.25 -8.33 -2.38
C GLY A 17 0.84 -8.67 -1.38
N TYR A 18 2.08 -8.28 -1.66
CA TYR A 18 3.22 -8.44 -0.76
C TYR A 18 3.53 -7.12 -0.06
N GLY A 19 3.26 -7.05 1.25
CA GLY A 19 3.61 -5.90 2.09
C GLY A 19 5.00 -6.05 2.69
N CYS A 20 5.91 -5.11 2.40
CA CYS A 20 7.30 -5.14 2.85
C CYS A 20 7.53 -4.52 4.25
N MET A 21 6.48 -4.32 5.03
CA MET A 21 6.58 -3.83 6.41
C MET A 21 7.19 -4.87 7.36
N ARG A 22 7.09 -6.16 7.02
CA ARG A 22 7.55 -7.29 7.85
C ARG A 22 8.35 -8.27 7.01
N LEU A 23 9.47 -7.80 6.49
CA LEU A 23 10.43 -8.68 5.82
C LEU A 23 11.06 -9.65 6.82
N PRO A 24 11.52 -10.84 6.40
CA PRO A 24 12.34 -11.72 7.22
C PRO A 24 13.44 -10.95 7.92
N SER A 25 13.63 -11.20 9.20
CA SER A 25 14.55 -10.42 10.04
C SER A 25 15.19 -11.32 11.10
N VAL A 26 16.47 -11.08 11.39
CA VAL A 26 17.24 -11.74 12.44
C VAL A 26 17.79 -10.65 13.36
N ASP A 27 17.60 -10.79 14.66
CA ASP A 27 18.06 -9.83 15.68
C ASP A 27 17.61 -8.37 15.45
N GLY A 28 16.44 -8.19 14.81
CA GLY A 28 15.84 -6.88 14.52
C GLY A 28 16.28 -6.27 13.18
N GLU A 29 17.27 -6.83 12.50
CA GLU A 29 17.71 -6.42 11.19
C GLU A 29 17.13 -7.32 10.08
N VAL A 30 16.93 -6.76 8.89
CA VAL A 30 16.41 -7.53 7.75
C VAL A 30 17.43 -8.59 7.34
N ASP A 31 16.99 -9.85 7.31
CA ASP A 31 17.72 -10.92 6.63
C ASP A 31 17.54 -10.74 5.11
N GLU A 32 18.49 -10.04 4.51
CA GLU A 32 18.38 -9.58 3.13
C GLU A 32 18.29 -10.73 2.13
N ASP A 33 19.11 -11.76 2.29
CA ASP A 33 19.13 -12.91 1.38
C ASP A 33 17.78 -13.65 1.42
N GLU A 34 17.26 -13.90 2.62
CA GLU A 34 15.98 -14.56 2.79
C GLU A 34 14.81 -13.65 2.34
N ALA A 35 14.88 -12.33 2.60
CA ALA A 35 13.88 -11.39 2.13
C ALA A 35 13.82 -11.35 0.59
N ILE A 36 14.95 -11.23 -0.09
CA ILE A 36 15.03 -11.25 -1.56
C ILE A 36 14.50 -12.58 -2.11
N ARG A 37 14.87 -13.69 -1.50
CA ARG A 37 14.36 -15.02 -1.89
C ARG A 37 12.84 -15.08 -1.79
N CYS A 38 12.26 -14.64 -0.67
CA CYS A 38 10.82 -14.62 -0.45
C CYS A 38 10.07 -13.68 -1.42
N LEU A 39 10.62 -12.49 -1.66
CA LEU A 39 10.05 -11.51 -2.60
C LEU A 39 10.02 -12.08 -4.02
N ARG A 40 11.10 -12.65 -4.51
CA ARG A 40 11.18 -13.26 -5.83
C ARG A 40 10.29 -14.50 -5.95
N GLU A 41 10.25 -15.35 -4.94
CA GLU A 41 9.34 -16.51 -4.90
C GLU A 41 7.86 -16.06 -4.98
N ALA A 42 7.48 -14.97 -4.33
CA ALA A 42 6.13 -14.42 -4.43
C ALA A 42 5.79 -14.03 -5.88
N VAL A 43 6.72 -13.40 -6.59
CA VAL A 43 6.55 -13.08 -8.03
C VAL A 43 6.38 -14.35 -8.86
N GLU A 44 7.23 -15.38 -8.63
CA GLU A 44 7.11 -16.66 -9.35
C GLU A 44 5.77 -17.36 -9.10
N ARG A 45 5.17 -17.16 -7.93
CA ARG A 45 3.84 -17.67 -7.59
C ARG A 45 2.69 -16.77 -8.08
N GLY A 46 2.99 -15.69 -8.80
CA GLY A 46 2.02 -14.81 -9.44
C GLY A 46 1.54 -13.65 -8.59
N VAL A 47 2.19 -13.31 -7.47
CA VAL A 47 1.98 -12.05 -6.78
C VAL A 47 2.57 -10.94 -7.62
N ASN A 48 1.76 -9.93 -7.96
CA ASN A 48 2.20 -8.83 -8.82
C ASN A 48 1.99 -7.43 -8.23
N TYR A 49 1.61 -7.31 -6.96
CA TYR A 49 1.54 -6.03 -6.25
C TYR A 49 2.44 -6.06 -5.03
N PHE A 50 3.41 -5.14 -4.98
CA PHE A 50 4.38 -5.01 -3.90
C PHE A 50 4.30 -3.62 -3.30
N ASP A 51 4.17 -3.58 -1.96
CA ASP A 51 3.93 -2.35 -1.22
C ASP A 51 4.98 -2.15 -0.12
N THR A 52 5.62 -1.00 -0.11
CA THR A 52 6.59 -0.59 0.90
C THR A 52 6.31 0.82 1.43
N ALA A 53 7.20 1.38 2.22
CA ALA A 53 7.18 2.78 2.66
C ALA A 53 8.58 3.22 3.11
N TRP A 54 8.80 4.53 3.07
CA TRP A 54 10.08 5.17 3.34
C TRP A 54 10.77 4.73 4.65
N PHE A 55 10.00 4.50 5.73
CA PHE A 55 10.57 4.20 7.05
C PHE A 55 10.49 2.72 7.45
N TYR A 56 9.96 1.83 6.61
CA TYR A 56 9.89 0.42 6.95
C TYR A 56 11.30 -0.15 7.14
N HIS A 57 11.50 -0.91 8.23
CA HIS A 57 12.81 -1.43 8.63
C HIS A 57 13.90 -0.35 8.70
N GLY A 58 13.58 0.80 9.35
CA GLY A 58 14.53 1.92 9.45
C GLY A 58 14.93 2.56 8.11
N GLY A 59 14.14 2.34 7.05
CA GLY A 59 14.42 2.81 5.69
C GLY A 59 15.10 1.77 4.79
N ASN A 60 15.37 0.57 5.31
CA ASN A 60 16.05 -0.49 4.54
C ASN A 60 15.09 -1.29 3.64
N SER A 61 13.78 -1.27 3.92
CA SER A 61 12.78 -2.03 3.15
C SER A 61 12.78 -1.68 1.65
N GLU A 62 12.90 -0.39 1.31
CA GLU A 62 12.96 0.06 -0.10
C GLU A 62 14.25 -0.43 -0.78
N ILE A 63 15.38 -0.41 -0.08
CA ILE A 63 16.68 -0.89 -0.61
C ILE A 63 16.62 -2.38 -0.92
N VAL A 64 16.14 -3.19 0.03
CA VAL A 64 16.01 -4.64 -0.13
C VAL A 64 15.03 -5.00 -1.25
N LEU A 65 13.89 -4.30 -1.31
CA LEU A 65 12.93 -4.49 -2.40
C LEU A 65 13.56 -4.12 -3.75
N GLY A 66 14.27 -3.00 -3.86
CA GLY A 66 14.97 -2.60 -5.08
C GLY A 66 15.97 -3.67 -5.57
N ARG A 67 16.72 -4.27 -4.65
CA ARG A 67 17.63 -5.41 -4.97
C ARG A 67 16.87 -6.65 -5.45
N ALA A 68 15.72 -6.96 -4.83
CA ALA A 68 14.89 -8.08 -5.24
C ALA A 68 14.32 -7.90 -6.65
N LEU A 69 14.06 -6.63 -7.06
CA LEU A 69 13.46 -6.28 -8.35
C LEU A 69 14.45 -6.25 -9.53
N LYS A 70 15.72 -6.55 -9.32
CA LYS A 70 16.68 -6.71 -10.42
C LYS A 70 16.38 -7.94 -11.28
N ASP A 71 17.12 -8.08 -12.37
CA ASP A 71 17.08 -9.25 -13.24
C ASP A 71 15.69 -9.49 -13.91
N GLY A 72 14.98 -8.42 -14.25
CA GLY A 72 13.67 -8.46 -14.93
C GLY A 72 12.48 -8.70 -14.01
N TYR A 73 12.65 -8.63 -12.68
CA TYR A 73 11.51 -8.75 -11.75
C TYR A 73 10.65 -7.49 -11.69
N ARG A 74 11.25 -6.28 -11.90
CA ARG A 74 10.52 -5.00 -11.86
C ARG A 74 9.37 -4.96 -12.86
N GLU A 75 9.56 -5.47 -14.05
CA GLU A 75 8.60 -5.45 -15.16
C GLU A 75 7.43 -6.42 -14.94
N ARG A 76 7.54 -7.30 -13.98
CA ARG A 76 6.54 -8.34 -13.68
C ARG A 76 5.56 -7.92 -12.58
N ILE A 77 5.77 -6.74 -11.98
CA ILE A 77 5.01 -6.29 -10.82
C ILE A 77 4.52 -4.85 -10.95
N PHE A 78 3.52 -4.51 -10.14
CA PHE A 78 3.13 -3.15 -9.82
C PHE A 78 3.75 -2.75 -8.48
N LEU A 79 4.57 -1.70 -8.50
CA LEU A 79 5.32 -1.24 -7.34
C LEU A 79 4.64 -0.04 -6.68
N SER A 80 4.51 -0.12 -5.37
CA SER A 80 3.93 0.93 -4.54
C SER A 80 4.85 1.29 -3.38
N THR A 81 5.01 2.60 -3.14
CA THR A 81 5.57 3.13 -1.89
C THR A 81 4.80 4.35 -1.41
N LYS A 82 5.21 4.96 -0.28
CA LYS A 82 4.43 5.97 0.42
C LYS A 82 5.29 7.11 0.93
N ASN A 83 4.81 8.35 0.72
CA ASN A 83 5.44 9.56 1.26
C ASN A 83 4.83 9.91 2.63
N LYS A 84 5.67 9.99 3.64
CA LYS A 84 5.26 10.30 5.02
C LYS A 84 5.10 11.79 5.32
N GLU A 85 5.60 12.68 4.45
CA GLU A 85 5.68 14.11 4.73
C GLU A 85 4.28 14.76 4.78
N LYS A 86 3.98 15.38 5.93
CA LYS A 86 2.77 16.16 6.19
C LYS A 86 3.12 17.66 6.20
N THR A 87 3.56 18.16 5.07
CA THR A 87 4.09 19.50 4.87
C THR A 87 3.26 20.29 3.88
N THR A 88 3.37 21.62 3.91
CA THR A 88 2.88 22.51 2.84
C THR A 88 3.95 22.76 1.77
N ASP A 89 5.19 22.33 2.02
CA ASP A 89 6.32 22.51 1.12
C ASP A 89 6.38 21.36 0.11
N GLY A 90 5.93 21.63 -1.10
CA GLY A 90 5.94 20.66 -2.20
C GLY A 90 7.35 20.19 -2.55
N LYS A 91 8.36 21.07 -2.50
CA LYS A 91 9.75 20.69 -2.80
C LYS A 91 10.31 19.69 -1.79
N LYS A 92 10.02 19.89 -0.51
CA LYS A 92 10.40 18.93 0.52
C LYS A 92 9.73 17.57 0.29
N TRP A 93 8.44 17.57 -0.07
CA TRP A 93 7.71 16.35 -0.38
C TRP A 93 8.29 15.66 -1.62
N ARG A 94 8.64 16.42 -2.66
CA ARG A 94 9.26 15.90 -3.88
C ARG A 94 10.64 15.31 -3.61
N SER A 95 11.48 15.97 -2.82
CA SER A 95 12.80 15.45 -2.44
C SER A 95 12.72 14.05 -1.82
N LEU A 96 11.67 13.76 -1.03
CA LEU A 96 11.47 12.42 -0.48
C LEU A 96 11.10 11.39 -1.55
N LEU A 97 10.29 11.76 -2.53
CA LEU A 97 9.99 10.89 -3.68
C LEU A 97 11.27 10.55 -4.46
N ASP A 98 12.10 11.55 -4.73
CA ASP A 98 13.35 11.35 -5.46
C ASP A 98 14.32 10.43 -4.68
N GLU A 99 14.42 10.58 -3.35
CA GLU A 99 15.18 9.67 -2.47
C GLU A 99 14.65 8.23 -2.54
N GLN A 100 13.33 8.04 -2.56
CA GLN A 100 12.71 6.71 -2.62
C GLN A 100 12.97 6.01 -3.96
N LEU A 101 12.96 6.74 -5.08
CA LEU A 101 13.32 6.19 -6.38
C LEU A 101 14.77 5.69 -6.39
N VAL A 102 15.69 6.45 -5.76
CA VAL A 102 17.10 6.03 -5.62
C VAL A 102 17.22 4.77 -4.76
N LYS A 103 16.53 4.69 -3.62
CA LYS A 103 16.55 3.51 -2.74
C LYS A 103 16.01 2.27 -3.43
N LEU A 104 14.91 2.42 -4.16
CA LEU A 104 14.26 1.34 -4.92
C LEU A 104 15.03 0.99 -6.20
N ASP A 105 15.93 1.89 -6.65
CA ASP A 105 16.68 1.79 -7.90
C ASP A 105 15.75 1.54 -9.10
N VAL A 106 14.74 2.43 -9.24
CA VAL A 106 13.72 2.39 -10.28
C VAL A 106 13.47 3.78 -10.85
N ASP A 107 13.02 3.84 -12.11
CA ASP A 107 12.72 5.10 -12.80
C ASP A 107 11.29 5.60 -12.50
N TYR A 108 10.38 4.72 -12.09
CA TYR A 108 8.98 5.06 -11.84
C TYR A 108 8.32 4.14 -10.82
N LEU A 109 7.22 4.67 -10.25
CA LEU A 109 6.30 3.96 -9.36
C LEU A 109 4.94 3.76 -10.05
N ASP A 110 4.34 2.58 -9.89
CA ASP A 110 3.00 2.34 -10.40
C ASP A 110 1.94 3.02 -9.53
N VAL A 111 2.12 2.97 -8.20
CA VAL A 111 1.24 3.66 -7.25
C VAL A 111 2.08 4.41 -6.22
N TYR A 112 1.75 5.68 -5.97
CA TYR A 112 2.40 6.45 -4.91
C TYR A 112 1.38 6.99 -3.93
N HIS A 113 1.59 6.70 -2.64
CA HIS A 113 0.62 7.05 -1.60
C HIS A 113 1.02 8.27 -0.79
N PHE A 114 0.06 9.13 -0.51
CA PHE A 114 0.10 9.97 0.69
C PHE A 114 -0.09 9.08 1.91
N HIS A 115 0.93 8.96 2.76
CA HIS A 115 0.97 7.94 3.81
C HIS A 115 0.17 8.31 5.05
N GLY A 116 -0.89 7.57 5.37
CA GLY A 116 -1.65 7.69 6.60
C GLY A 116 -2.25 9.09 6.80
N ILE A 117 -3.00 9.59 5.82
CA ILE A 117 -3.57 10.94 5.85
C ILE A 117 -4.98 10.94 6.43
N ASN A 118 -5.40 12.08 6.98
CA ASN A 118 -6.77 12.40 7.34
C ASN A 118 -7.26 13.64 6.60
N TRP A 119 -8.52 14.01 6.77
CA TRP A 119 -9.11 15.14 6.07
C TRP A 119 -8.46 16.49 6.39
N GLU A 120 -8.12 16.74 7.67
CA GLU A 120 -7.45 17.96 8.12
C GLU A 120 -6.07 18.11 7.46
N GLN A 121 -5.26 17.05 7.51
CA GLN A 121 -3.93 17.05 6.87
C GLN A 121 -4.03 17.27 5.36
N TRP A 122 -5.04 16.70 4.73
CA TRP A 122 -5.29 16.90 3.30
C TRP A 122 -5.56 18.35 2.98
N THR A 123 -6.54 18.96 3.65
CA THR A 123 -7.00 20.32 3.37
C THR A 123 -6.02 21.40 3.78
N GLU A 124 -5.34 21.23 4.91
CA GLU A 124 -4.48 22.26 5.48
C GLU A 124 -3.01 22.19 5.05
N LYS A 125 -2.56 21.03 4.54
CA LYS A 125 -1.15 20.81 4.21
C LYS A 125 -0.91 20.25 2.82
N LEU A 126 -1.63 19.21 2.43
CA LEU A 126 -1.23 18.41 1.28
C LEU A 126 -1.80 18.94 -0.04
N SER A 127 -3.00 19.53 -0.02
CA SER A 127 -3.68 20.06 -1.21
C SER A 127 -3.60 21.59 -1.35
N VAL A 128 -2.76 22.25 -0.55
CA VAL A 128 -2.55 23.70 -0.66
C VAL A 128 -1.76 24.04 -1.94
N PRO A 129 -1.94 25.24 -2.53
CA PRO A 129 -1.19 25.66 -3.72
C PRO A 129 0.34 25.61 -3.48
N GLY A 130 1.07 25.04 -4.44
CA GLY A 130 2.52 24.82 -4.33
C GLY A 130 2.90 23.67 -3.39
N GLY A 131 1.93 22.94 -2.88
CA GLY A 131 2.11 21.86 -1.93
C GLY A 131 2.34 20.48 -2.57
N PRO A 132 2.27 19.42 -1.74
CA PRO A 132 2.49 18.04 -2.16
C PRO A 132 1.61 17.54 -3.30
N LEU A 133 0.35 17.96 -3.39
CA LEU A 133 -0.53 17.57 -4.49
C LEU A 133 -0.03 18.10 -5.83
N ASP A 134 0.44 19.34 -5.88
CA ASP A 134 0.99 19.92 -7.12
C ASP A 134 2.23 19.13 -7.57
N GLU A 135 3.10 18.74 -6.63
CA GLU A 135 4.29 17.93 -6.94
C GLU A 135 3.93 16.48 -7.32
N MET A 136 2.89 15.90 -6.74
CA MET A 136 2.33 14.62 -7.21
C MET A 136 1.89 14.73 -8.67
N ARG A 137 1.18 15.80 -9.03
CA ARG A 137 0.74 16.03 -10.42
C ARG A 137 1.90 16.28 -11.38
N ASN A 138 2.96 16.96 -10.91
CA ASN A 138 4.20 17.12 -11.66
C ASN A 138 4.87 15.76 -11.90
N ALA A 139 5.04 14.94 -10.86
CA ALA A 139 5.61 13.60 -10.96
C ALA A 139 4.81 12.67 -11.89
N GLN A 140 3.48 12.82 -11.93
CA GLN A 140 2.63 12.10 -12.90
C GLN A 140 2.88 12.57 -14.35
N LYS A 141 2.99 13.88 -14.59
CA LYS A 141 3.31 14.44 -15.93
C LYS A 141 4.70 14.02 -16.40
N GLU A 142 5.65 13.89 -15.50
CA GLU A 142 7.00 13.41 -15.75
C GLU A 142 7.07 11.88 -16.00
N GLY A 143 5.99 11.16 -15.72
CA GLY A 143 5.93 9.70 -15.84
C GLY A 143 6.58 8.94 -14.69
N ILE A 144 7.01 9.64 -13.65
CA ILE A 144 7.65 9.09 -12.44
C ILE A 144 6.63 8.37 -11.55
N VAL A 145 5.39 8.86 -11.50
CA VAL A 145 4.27 8.24 -10.77
C VAL A 145 3.13 8.01 -11.75
N LYS A 146 2.62 6.79 -11.83
CA LYS A 146 1.45 6.50 -12.70
C LYS A 146 0.13 6.82 -12.00
N HIS A 147 -0.05 6.37 -10.77
CA HIS A 147 -1.30 6.51 -10.02
C HIS A 147 -1.09 7.13 -8.65
N CYS A 148 -1.94 8.12 -8.34
CA CYS A 148 -1.99 8.78 -7.04
C CYS A 148 -2.93 8.02 -6.10
N ALA A 149 -2.47 7.73 -4.89
CA ALA A 149 -3.28 7.06 -3.88
C ALA A 149 -3.04 7.64 -2.47
N PHE A 150 -3.84 7.20 -1.51
CA PHE A 150 -3.59 7.48 -0.10
C PHE A 150 -3.66 6.21 0.73
N SER A 151 -2.97 6.19 1.88
CA SER A 151 -3.19 5.17 2.89
C SER A 151 -3.93 5.76 4.08
N PHE A 152 -4.76 4.95 4.73
CA PHE A 152 -5.72 5.42 5.71
C PHE A 152 -5.86 4.48 6.90
N HIS A 153 -5.95 5.05 8.11
CA HIS A 153 -6.13 4.36 9.38
C HIS A 153 -7.25 4.96 10.25
N GLY A 154 -7.98 5.96 9.73
CA GLY A 154 -9.02 6.69 10.45
C GLY A 154 -10.43 6.10 10.28
N ASP A 155 -11.44 6.94 10.35
CA ASP A 155 -12.84 6.57 10.21
C ASP A 155 -13.39 6.75 8.78
N ALA A 156 -14.49 6.06 8.48
CA ALA A 156 -15.08 6.04 7.14
C ALA A 156 -15.54 7.43 6.64
N GLY A 157 -15.88 8.36 7.53
CA GLY A 157 -16.32 9.71 7.16
C GLY A 157 -15.22 10.51 6.45
N ASP A 158 -13.97 10.38 6.91
CA ASP A 158 -12.85 11.04 6.26
C ASP A 158 -12.48 10.35 4.93
N VAL A 159 -12.60 9.03 4.84
CA VAL A 159 -12.43 8.30 3.58
C VAL A 159 -13.36 8.87 2.51
N MET A 160 -14.66 9.04 2.82
CA MET A 160 -15.64 9.54 1.85
C MET A 160 -15.27 10.93 1.34
N LYS A 161 -14.85 11.85 2.24
CA LYS A 161 -14.40 13.19 1.86
C LYS A 161 -13.17 13.14 0.93
N LEU A 162 -12.17 12.30 1.26
CA LEU A 162 -10.99 12.11 0.41
C LEU A 162 -11.36 11.56 -0.96
N VAL A 163 -12.26 10.58 -1.02
CA VAL A 163 -12.77 10.02 -2.28
C VAL A 163 -13.47 11.08 -3.13
N ASP A 164 -14.29 11.94 -2.51
CA ASP A 164 -15.06 12.98 -3.22
C ASP A 164 -14.20 14.13 -3.77
N THR A 165 -12.93 14.24 -3.35
CA THR A 165 -12.00 15.19 -3.97
C THR A 165 -11.74 14.86 -5.45
N GLY A 166 -11.86 13.60 -5.85
CA GLY A 166 -11.53 13.14 -7.19
C GLY A 166 -10.03 13.10 -7.51
N GLU A 167 -9.17 13.32 -6.50
CA GLU A 167 -7.72 13.44 -6.67
C GLU A 167 -6.99 12.08 -6.62
N PHE A 168 -7.67 11.01 -6.24
CA PHE A 168 -7.05 9.72 -6.01
C PHE A 168 -7.59 8.62 -6.93
N ASP A 169 -6.68 7.81 -7.45
CA ASP A 169 -6.99 6.60 -8.22
C ASP A 169 -7.28 5.41 -7.32
N GLY A 170 -6.72 5.43 -6.10
CA GLY A 170 -6.84 4.33 -5.17
C GLY A 170 -6.58 4.66 -3.71
N MET A 171 -6.89 3.70 -2.85
CA MET A 171 -6.59 3.76 -1.43
C MET A 171 -6.07 2.44 -0.89
N LEU A 172 -5.25 2.53 0.16
CA LEU A 172 -4.79 1.43 0.99
C LEU A 172 -5.36 1.62 2.40
N VAL A 173 -6.23 0.73 2.85
CA VAL A 173 -7.05 0.92 4.05
C VAL A 173 -6.98 -0.28 4.99
N GLN A 174 -6.98 -0.02 6.31
CA GLN A 174 -7.09 -1.05 7.33
C GLN A 174 -8.48 -1.68 7.29
N TYR A 175 -8.54 -3.02 7.13
CA TYR A 175 -9.78 -3.78 7.20
C TYR A 175 -9.50 -5.25 7.45
N ASN A 176 -10.28 -5.88 8.33
CA ASN A 176 -10.26 -7.33 8.55
C ASN A 176 -11.53 -7.77 9.31
N LEU A 177 -11.64 -9.05 9.60
CA LEU A 177 -12.79 -9.64 10.30
C LEU A 177 -13.10 -8.96 11.65
N LEU A 178 -12.10 -8.50 12.39
CA LEU A 178 -12.23 -7.88 13.71
C LEU A 178 -12.27 -6.33 13.65
N ASP A 179 -11.85 -5.75 12.55
CA ASP A 179 -11.82 -4.29 12.33
C ASP A 179 -12.52 -3.95 11.03
N ARG A 180 -13.80 -3.64 11.13
CA ARG A 180 -14.70 -3.32 10.01
C ARG A 180 -15.07 -1.83 9.96
N SER A 181 -14.36 -0.98 10.71
CA SER A 181 -14.65 0.46 10.80
C SER A 181 -14.68 1.18 9.45
N ASN A 182 -13.90 0.70 8.47
CA ASN A 182 -13.81 1.28 7.13
C ASN A 182 -14.72 0.62 6.08
N GLU A 183 -15.63 -0.28 6.45
CA GLU A 183 -16.46 -1.04 5.49
C GLU A 183 -17.30 -0.12 4.60
N GLU A 184 -17.95 0.89 5.18
CA GLU A 184 -18.74 1.87 4.43
C GLU A 184 -17.86 2.71 3.50
N GLY A 185 -16.68 3.13 3.96
CA GLY A 185 -15.71 3.87 3.15
C GLY A 185 -15.20 3.05 1.96
N ILE A 186 -14.95 1.75 2.17
CA ILE A 186 -14.56 0.80 1.10
C ILE A 186 -15.68 0.67 0.06
N ALA A 187 -16.91 0.46 0.51
CA ALA A 187 -18.07 0.36 -0.38
C ALA A 187 -18.26 1.66 -1.18
N TYR A 188 -18.13 2.81 -0.53
CA TYR A 188 -18.22 4.12 -1.17
C TYR A 188 -17.13 4.33 -2.23
N ALA A 189 -15.86 4.08 -1.91
CA ALA A 189 -14.76 4.18 -2.84
C ALA A 189 -14.95 3.28 -4.07
N ASN A 190 -15.37 2.03 -3.86
CA ASN A 190 -15.72 1.11 -4.92
C ASN A 190 -16.83 1.65 -5.83
N SER A 191 -17.89 2.26 -5.26
CA SER A 191 -18.99 2.83 -6.03
C SER A 191 -18.56 3.99 -6.96
N LYS A 192 -17.47 4.68 -6.60
CA LYS A 192 -16.85 5.74 -7.41
C LYS A 192 -15.83 5.20 -8.41
N GLY A 193 -15.53 3.91 -8.34
CA GLY A 193 -14.54 3.25 -9.22
C GLY A 193 -13.10 3.44 -8.80
N MET A 194 -12.87 3.81 -7.53
CA MET A 194 -11.53 3.89 -6.93
C MET A 194 -11.00 2.48 -6.64
N GLY A 195 -9.71 2.26 -6.85
CA GLY A 195 -9.03 1.02 -6.47
C GLY A 195 -8.88 0.90 -4.95
N VAL A 196 -9.16 -0.28 -4.40
CA VAL A 196 -9.03 -0.52 -2.95
C VAL A 196 -8.07 -1.66 -2.68
N ILE A 197 -7.09 -1.40 -1.83
CA ILE A 197 -6.17 -2.40 -1.29
C ILE A 197 -6.35 -2.43 0.22
N VAL A 198 -6.42 -3.65 0.76
CA VAL A 198 -6.59 -3.87 2.19
C VAL A 198 -5.25 -4.15 2.85
N MET A 199 -4.91 -3.40 3.90
CA MET A 199 -3.82 -3.73 4.80
C MET A 199 -4.35 -4.39 6.07
N GLY A 200 -3.55 -5.30 6.64
CA GLY A 200 -3.91 -6.03 7.84
C GLY A 200 -5.06 -7.02 7.70
N PRO A 201 -5.27 -7.69 6.53
CA PRO A 201 -6.43 -8.58 6.33
C PRO A 201 -6.46 -9.75 7.30
N VAL A 202 -5.31 -10.17 7.80
CA VAL A 202 -5.18 -11.20 8.84
C VAL A 202 -4.74 -10.66 10.20
N GLY A 203 -4.97 -9.36 10.45
CA GLY A 203 -4.66 -8.71 11.74
C GLY A 203 -3.20 -8.83 12.16
N GLY A 204 -2.25 -8.76 11.21
CA GLY A 204 -0.83 -8.97 11.45
C GLY A 204 -0.47 -10.41 11.80
N GLY A 205 -1.21 -11.39 11.30
CA GLY A 205 -1.03 -12.82 11.55
C GLY A 205 -1.93 -13.38 12.67
N ARG A 206 -2.60 -12.54 13.43
CA ARG A 206 -3.46 -13.00 14.57
C ARG A 206 -4.63 -13.86 14.11
N LEU A 207 -5.21 -13.55 12.95
CA LEU A 207 -6.31 -14.31 12.36
C LEU A 207 -5.85 -15.56 11.60
N GLY A 208 -4.56 -15.69 11.31
CA GLY A 208 -3.98 -16.87 10.66
C GLY A 208 -3.63 -18.01 11.63
N GLY A 209 -3.69 -17.77 12.94
CA GLY A 209 -3.41 -18.78 13.96
C GLY A 209 -4.68 -19.41 14.53
N ALA A 210 -4.54 -20.60 15.13
CA ALA A 210 -5.63 -21.24 15.86
C ALA A 210 -6.03 -20.39 17.07
N SER A 211 -7.30 -20.00 17.15
CA SER A 211 -7.87 -19.25 18.28
C SER A 211 -9.20 -19.88 18.69
N LYS A 212 -9.26 -20.37 19.94
CA LYS A 212 -10.50 -20.97 20.45
C LYS A 212 -11.67 -19.99 20.44
N ALA A 213 -11.43 -18.72 20.82
CA ALA A 213 -12.46 -17.69 20.85
C ALA A 213 -12.98 -17.37 19.42
N LEU A 214 -12.10 -17.28 18.43
CA LEU A 214 -12.51 -17.07 17.04
C LEU A 214 -13.21 -18.31 16.47
N GLN A 215 -12.73 -19.50 16.81
CA GLN A 215 -13.34 -20.76 16.37
C GLN A 215 -14.78 -20.90 16.86
N GLU A 216 -15.09 -20.46 18.07
CA GLU A 216 -16.45 -20.46 18.63
C GLU A 216 -17.39 -19.45 17.93
N MET A 217 -16.83 -18.43 17.25
CA MET A 217 -17.59 -17.44 16.49
C MET A 217 -17.81 -17.84 15.03
N ILE A 218 -17.05 -18.81 14.51
CA ILE A 218 -17.15 -19.27 13.12
C ILE A 218 -18.28 -20.30 13.03
N PRO A 219 -19.32 -20.09 12.21
CA PRO A 219 -20.44 -21.01 12.11
C PRO A 219 -20.08 -22.28 11.33
N GLY A 220 -20.73 -23.39 11.71
CA GLY A 220 -20.82 -24.63 10.93
C GLY A 220 -19.57 -25.47 10.88
N ASP A 221 -19.19 -25.81 9.72
CA ASP A 221 -18.23 -26.84 9.32
C ASP A 221 -16.84 -26.29 9.01
N VAL A 222 -16.61 -24.97 9.15
CA VAL A 222 -15.28 -24.35 9.01
C VAL A 222 -14.40 -24.81 10.17
N LYS A 223 -13.27 -25.46 9.86
CA LYS A 223 -12.45 -26.17 10.83
C LYS A 223 -11.39 -25.32 11.51
N SER A 224 -11.03 -24.18 10.91
CA SER A 224 -10.01 -23.30 11.43
C SER A 224 -10.21 -21.85 11.01
N THR A 225 -9.65 -20.91 11.76
CA THR A 225 -9.66 -19.49 11.41
C THR A 225 -9.06 -19.20 10.02
N PRO A 226 -7.97 -19.88 9.57
CA PRO A 226 -7.45 -19.70 8.23
C PRO A 226 -8.37 -20.17 7.09
N GLU A 227 -9.35 -21.03 7.38
CA GLU A 227 -10.32 -21.49 6.40
C GLU A 227 -11.51 -20.52 6.26
N ALA A 228 -11.81 -19.74 7.30
CA ALA A 228 -12.86 -18.73 7.29
C ALA A 228 -12.47 -17.47 6.52
#